data_9393d329be139cbd3c2fa7cbf653922f
#
_entry.id   9393d329be139cbd3c2fa7cbf653922f
#
_cell.length_a   1.000
_cell.length_b   1.000
_cell.length_c   1.000
_cell.angle_alpha   90.00
_cell.angle_beta   90.00
_cell.angle_gamma   90.00
#
_symmetry.space_group_name_H-M   'P 1'
#
loop_
_entity.id
_entity.type
_entity.pdbx_description
1 polymer ?
#
loop_
_entity_poly.entity_id
_entity_poly.type
_entity_poly.pdbx_seq_one_letter_code
_entity_poly.pdbx_strand_id
1 'polypeptide(L)'
;MSDHVFQAPKGTRDFFPAEMAARRHVEAAWRSASIDSGFEEIEGPTFEHLELYTVKSGEGIVNELFSFTRAGGESTYALRPEFTPTLARMAAARGSQLPQPIKWFTIPNMFRAERPQRGRLREFVQWNVDLLGAGGPEADAEVIATALLALERLGLTSRDVQVRLSHREAVATLLARLGIPAETLPKAFELLDRRAKMPPADFARKAGELGLSADAVARLDAAAGRPIPLSETPDRVAAALSLPESELSSLLALRERLVALG
;
A
#
# COMPACT_ATOMS: atom_id res chain seq x y z
N MET A 1 48.82 -9.75 1.20
CA MET A 1 47.55 -9.51 0.50
C MET A 1 46.48 -9.67 1.54
N SER A 2 45.70 -8.60 1.86
CA SER A 2 44.63 -8.73 2.83
C SER A 2 43.52 -9.58 2.20
N ASP A 3 43.14 -10.67 2.87
CA ASP A 3 41.98 -11.50 2.50
C ASP A 3 40.69 -10.68 2.67
N HIS A 4 40.45 -9.77 1.73
CA HIS A 4 39.16 -9.08 1.68
C HIS A 4 38.11 -10.06 1.17
N VAL A 5 37.38 -10.68 2.09
CA VAL A 5 36.17 -11.41 1.77
C VAL A 5 35.08 -10.37 1.42
N PHE A 6 34.70 -10.31 0.16
CA PHE A 6 33.60 -9.45 -0.29
C PHE A 6 32.28 -9.96 0.29
N GLN A 7 31.50 -9.05 0.87
CA GLN A 7 30.17 -9.33 1.41
C GLN A 7 29.11 -8.60 0.58
N ALA A 8 27.87 -9.10 0.62
CA ALA A 8 26.74 -8.40 0.03
C ALA A 8 26.61 -6.97 0.59
N PRO A 9 26.25 -5.97 -0.24
CA PRO A 9 26.07 -4.60 0.22
C PRO A 9 25.07 -4.51 1.38
N LYS A 10 25.32 -3.57 2.32
CA LYS A 10 24.46 -3.41 3.49
C LYS A 10 23.00 -3.15 3.10
N GLY A 11 22.10 -4.00 3.58
CA GLY A 11 20.67 -3.94 3.27
C GLY A 11 20.26 -4.76 2.06
N THR A 12 21.17 -5.50 1.47
CA THR A 12 20.89 -6.56 0.49
C THR A 12 21.24 -7.92 1.09
N ARG A 13 20.92 -9.00 0.40
CA ARG A 13 21.28 -10.35 0.80
C ARG A 13 21.38 -11.27 -0.40
N ASP A 14 22.22 -12.30 -0.27
CA ASP A 14 22.27 -13.42 -1.17
C ASP A 14 21.12 -14.40 -0.86
N PHE A 15 20.62 -15.08 -1.87
CA PHE A 15 19.68 -16.18 -1.75
C PHE A 15 20.32 -17.46 -2.23
N PHE A 16 20.65 -18.34 -1.32
CA PHE A 16 21.15 -19.66 -1.64
C PHE A 16 20.00 -20.60 -2.08
N PRO A 17 20.27 -21.80 -2.61
CA PRO A 17 19.22 -22.62 -3.22
C PRO A 17 17.99 -22.86 -2.36
N ALA A 18 18.14 -23.08 -1.05
CA ALA A 18 17.01 -23.31 -0.14
C ALA A 18 16.15 -22.05 0.05
N GLU A 19 16.79 -20.89 0.29
CA GLU A 19 16.08 -19.61 0.42
C GLU A 19 15.43 -19.22 -0.92
N MET A 20 16.11 -19.52 -2.03
CA MET A 20 15.55 -19.25 -3.35
C MET A 20 14.33 -20.13 -3.66
N ALA A 21 14.33 -21.39 -3.23
CA ALA A 21 13.17 -22.27 -3.34
C ALA A 21 11.97 -21.73 -2.55
N ALA A 22 12.18 -21.29 -1.30
CA ALA A 22 11.13 -20.66 -0.49
C ALA A 22 10.58 -19.37 -1.14
N ARG A 23 11.47 -18.52 -1.66
CA ARG A 23 11.09 -17.31 -2.38
C ARG A 23 10.22 -17.64 -3.61
N ARG A 24 10.64 -18.61 -4.43
CA ARG A 24 9.89 -19.03 -5.62
C ARG A 24 8.53 -19.64 -5.27
N HIS A 25 8.40 -20.32 -4.14
CA HIS A 25 7.12 -20.81 -3.68
C HIS A 25 6.13 -19.67 -3.40
N VAL A 26 6.57 -18.62 -2.73
CA VAL A 26 5.76 -17.42 -2.48
C VAL A 26 5.40 -16.70 -3.78
N GLU A 27 6.38 -16.46 -4.66
CA GLU A 27 6.16 -15.81 -5.97
C GLU A 27 5.20 -16.62 -6.86
N ALA A 28 5.23 -17.95 -6.80
CA ALA A 28 4.31 -18.82 -7.52
C ALA A 28 2.87 -18.68 -7.03
N ALA A 29 2.66 -18.59 -5.70
CA ALA A 29 1.34 -18.34 -5.12
C ALA A 29 0.77 -16.97 -5.57
N TRP A 30 1.57 -15.91 -5.53
CA TRP A 30 1.18 -14.59 -6.02
C TRP A 30 0.82 -14.58 -7.50
N ARG A 31 1.68 -15.18 -8.34
CA ARG A 31 1.47 -15.26 -9.79
C ARG A 31 0.21 -16.03 -10.13
N SER A 32 0.03 -17.21 -9.54
CA SER A 32 -1.15 -18.03 -9.83
C SER A 32 -2.43 -17.35 -9.34
N ALA A 33 -2.45 -16.71 -8.17
CA ALA A 33 -3.61 -15.96 -7.68
C ALA A 33 -3.97 -14.82 -8.63
N SER A 34 -2.96 -14.06 -9.12
CA SER A 34 -3.18 -12.98 -10.08
C SER A 34 -3.79 -13.50 -11.39
N ILE A 35 -3.21 -14.56 -11.97
CA ILE A 35 -3.69 -15.12 -13.23
C ILE A 35 -5.12 -15.64 -13.11
N ASP A 36 -5.44 -16.38 -12.04
CA ASP A 36 -6.79 -16.92 -11.83
C ASP A 36 -7.83 -15.84 -11.52
N SER A 37 -7.38 -14.67 -11.03
CA SER A 37 -8.21 -13.48 -10.90
C SER A 37 -8.29 -12.64 -12.20
N GLY A 38 -7.71 -13.13 -13.31
CA GLY A 38 -7.75 -12.48 -14.61
C GLY A 38 -6.78 -11.31 -14.79
N PHE A 39 -5.74 -11.22 -13.97
CA PHE A 39 -4.68 -10.23 -14.14
C PHE A 39 -3.56 -10.76 -15.05
N GLU A 40 -3.03 -9.91 -15.92
CA GLU A 40 -1.94 -10.20 -16.83
C GLU A 40 -0.61 -9.72 -16.26
N GLU A 41 0.45 -10.53 -16.42
CA GLU A 41 1.78 -10.19 -15.92
C GLU A 41 2.44 -9.13 -16.79
N ILE A 42 2.96 -8.09 -16.17
CA ILE A 42 3.76 -7.06 -16.83
C ILE A 42 5.12 -6.92 -16.13
N GLU A 43 6.08 -6.38 -16.83
CA GLU A 43 7.38 -5.99 -16.30
C GLU A 43 7.81 -4.66 -16.94
N GLY A 44 8.47 -3.83 -16.16
CA GLY A 44 9.08 -2.58 -16.60
C GLY A 44 10.59 -2.57 -16.32
N PRO A 45 11.31 -1.56 -16.81
CA PRO A 45 12.74 -1.43 -16.55
C PRO A 45 13.06 -1.40 -15.05
N THR A 46 14.21 -1.99 -14.65
CA THR A 46 14.70 -1.92 -13.28
C THR A 46 15.09 -0.50 -12.86
N PHE A 47 15.43 0.35 -13.83
CA PHE A 47 15.72 1.77 -13.62
C PHE A 47 14.94 2.61 -14.62
N GLU A 48 14.60 3.82 -14.21
CA GLU A 48 13.88 4.82 -15.00
C GLU A 48 14.61 6.16 -14.94
N HIS A 49 14.19 7.13 -15.75
CA HIS A 49 14.63 8.50 -15.57
C HIS A 49 14.21 9.02 -14.19
N LEU A 50 15.11 9.68 -13.48
CA LEU A 50 14.87 10.22 -12.13
C LEU A 50 13.59 11.08 -12.08
N GLU A 51 13.35 11.85 -13.13
CA GLU A 51 12.19 12.73 -13.28
C GLU A 51 10.85 12.01 -13.11
N LEU A 52 10.75 10.73 -13.54
CA LEU A 52 9.52 9.95 -13.39
C LEU A 52 9.09 9.81 -11.91
N TYR A 53 10.04 9.76 -10.99
CA TYR A 53 9.76 9.66 -9.56
C TYR A 53 9.55 11.03 -8.90
N THR A 54 10.27 12.06 -9.32
CA THR A 54 10.16 13.41 -8.74
C THR A 54 8.85 14.12 -9.10
N VAL A 55 8.30 13.86 -10.27
CA VAL A 55 6.98 14.43 -10.70
C VAL A 55 5.87 14.06 -9.70
N LYS A 56 5.87 12.82 -9.17
CA LYS A 56 4.85 12.36 -8.21
C LYS A 56 5.13 12.81 -6.78
N SER A 57 6.38 12.68 -6.34
CA SER A 57 6.75 12.73 -4.91
C SER A 57 7.54 13.97 -4.53
N GLY A 58 7.82 14.85 -5.49
CA GLY A 58 8.67 16.02 -5.29
C GLY A 58 10.14 15.66 -5.12
N GLU A 59 10.99 16.67 -4.93
CA GLU A 59 12.44 16.49 -4.80
C GLU A 59 12.87 15.74 -3.52
N GLY A 60 12.02 15.71 -2.50
CA GLY A 60 12.32 15.04 -1.23
C GLY A 60 12.59 13.54 -1.38
N ILE A 61 12.00 12.87 -2.39
CA ILE A 61 12.20 11.44 -2.63
C ILE A 61 13.62 11.10 -3.07
N VAL A 62 14.36 12.06 -3.65
CA VAL A 62 15.72 11.82 -4.19
C VAL A 62 16.65 11.21 -3.14
N ASN A 63 16.49 11.61 -1.87
CA ASN A 63 17.29 11.06 -0.77
C ASN A 63 17.00 9.60 -0.43
N GLU A 64 15.88 9.07 -0.92
CA GLU A 64 15.44 7.69 -0.72
C GLU A 64 15.74 6.80 -1.93
N LEU A 65 16.31 7.37 -3.01
CA LEU A 65 16.59 6.68 -4.25
C LEU A 65 18.07 6.29 -4.40
N PHE A 66 18.32 5.17 -5.04
CA PHE A 66 19.60 4.87 -5.66
C PHE A 66 19.62 5.50 -7.05
N SER A 67 20.25 6.66 -7.18
CA SER A 67 20.37 7.38 -8.45
C SER A 67 21.80 7.32 -9.00
N PHE A 68 21.92 7.36 -10.31
CA PHE A 68 23.21 7.32 -11.00
C PHE A 68 23.13 8.05 -12.36
N THR A 69 24.27 8.53 -12.80
CA THR A 69 24.44 9.09 -14.14
C THR A 69 25.45 8.20 -14.88
N ARG A 70 25.15 7.85 -16.13
CA ARG A 70 26.08 7.09 -16.96
C ARG A 70 27.30 7.96 -17.27
N ALA A 71 28.49 7.37 -17.23
CA ALA A 71 29.70 8.07 -17.64
C ALA A 71 29.57 8.60 -19.06
N GLY A 72 29.76 9.92 -19.24
CA GLY A 72 29.62 10.61 -20.54
C GLY A 72 28.17 10.89 -20.97
N GLY A 73 27.18 10.67 -20.11
CA GLY A 73 25.77 11.01 -20.33
C GLY A 73 25.30 12.15 -19.42
N GLU A 74 24.25 12.85 -19.85
CA GLU A 74 23.64 13.95 -19.08
C GLU A 74 22.42 13.49 -18.26
N SER A 75 21.79 12.35 -18.65
CA SER A 75 20.58 11.86 -18.00
C SER A 75 20.89 11.17 -16.67
N THR A 76 20.12 11.53 -15.65
CA THR A 76 20.13 10.85 -14.36
C THR A 76 19.03 9.80 -14.31
N TYR A 77 19.38 8.63 -13.83
CA TYR A 77 18.48 7.50 -13.64
C TYR A 77 18.38 7.13 -12.17
N ALA A 78 17.31 6.44 -11.81
CA ALA A 78 17.16 5.86 -10.48
C ALA A 78 16.68 4.41 -10.57
N LEU A 79 17.16 3.56 -9.66
CA LEU A 79 16.58 2.24 -9.44
C LEU A 79 15.17 2.42 -8.87
N ARG A 80 14.21 1.64 -9.35
CA ARG A 80 12.80 1.75 -8.98
C ARG A 80 12.56 1.49 -7.48
N PRO A 81 12.05 2.46 -6.71
CA PRO A 81 11.68 2.28 -5.30
C PRO A 81 10.26 1.73 -5.14
N GLU A 82 9.44 1.88 -6.17
CA GLU A 82 8.06 1.45 -6.34
C GLU A 82 7.75 1.26 -7.84
N PHE A 83 6.66 0.55 -8.16
CA PHE A 83 6.30 0.28 -9.55
C PHE A 83 5.26 1.25 -10.12
N THR A 84 4.47 1.91 -9.29
CA THR A 84 3.34 2.76 -9.71
C THR A 84 3.71 3.83 -10.76
N PRO A 85 4.84 4.57 -10.69
CA PRO A 85 5.22 5.50 -11.74
C PRO A 85 5.50 4.82 -13.08
N THR A 86 6.17 3.68 -13.08
CA THR A 86 6.41 2.86 -14.28
C THR A 86 5.09 2.35 -14.87
N LEU A 87 4.18 1.83 -14.01
CA LEU A 87 2.83 1.42 -14.41
C LEU A 87 2.07 2.56 -15.08
N ALA A 88 2.06 3.74 -14.47
CA ALA A 88 1.39 4.92 -15.04
C ALA A 88 1.95 5.30 -16.41
N ARG A 89 3.28 5.28 -16.57
CA ARG A 89 3.94 5.53 -17.86
C ARG A 89 3.56 4.48 -18.92
N MET A 90 3.52 3.20 -18.53
CA MET A 90 3.13 2.11 -19.44
C MET A 90 1.66 2.22 -19.85
N ALA A 91 0.77 2.51 -18.89
CA ALA A 91 -0.65 2.71 -19.16
C ALA A 91 -0.89 3.95 -20.03
N ALA A 92 -0.19 5.06 -19.79
CA ALA A 92 -0.28 6.25 -20.63
C ALA A 92 0.18 5.99 -22.07
N ALA A 93 1.18 5.13 -22.26
CA ALA A 93 1.71 4.82 -23.60
C ALA A 93 0.76 3.96 -24.45
N ARG A 94 -0.06 3.09 -23.85
CA ARG A 94 -0.89 2.11 -24.58
C ARG A 94 -2.31 1.97 -24.04
N GLY A 95 -2.68 2.60 -22.95
CA GLY A 95 -3.95 2.36 -22.25
C GLY A 95 -5.19 2.57 -23.13
N SER A 96 -5.16 3.53 -24.06
CA SER A 96 -6.24 3.76 -25.01
C SER A 96 -6.43 2.64 -26.05
N GLN A 97 -5.44 1.76 -26.20
CA GLN A 97 -5.45 0.63 -27.15
C GLN A 97 -5.81 -0.69 -26.45
N LEU A 98 -5.90 -0.70 -25.12
CA LEU A 98 -6.15 -1.90 -24.32
C LEU A 98 -7.63 -2.01 -23.93
N PRO A 99 -8.14 -3.25 -23.83
CA PRO A 99 -9.46 -3.48 -23.23
C PRO A 99 -9.55 -2.90 -21.82
N GLN A 100 -10.72 -2.38 -21.46
CA GLN A 100 -10.98 -1.86 -20.13
C GLN A 100 -11.90 -2.82 -19.36
N PRO A 101 -11.73 -3.00 -18.05
CA PRO A 101 -10.63 -2.47 -17.24
C PRO A 101 -9.30 -3.17 -17.54
N ILE A 102 -8.18 -2.45 -17.39
CA ILE A 102 -6.85 -3.02 -17.45
C ILE A 102 -6.55 -3.69 -16.12
N LYS A 103 -6.22 -4.98 -16.13
CA LYS A 103 -5.89 -5.77 -14.96
C LYS A 103 -4.47 -6.29 -15.09
N TRP A 104 -3.53 -5.65 -14.41
CA TRP A 104 -2.12 -5.98 -14.48
C TRP A 104 -1.54 -6.34 -13.12
N PHE A 105 -0.55 -7.24 -13.12
CA PHE A 105 0.27 -7.51 -11.95
C PHE A 105 1.75 -7.60 -12.30
N THR A 106 2.61 -7.43 -11.31
CA THR A 106 4.06 -7.56 -11.47
C THR A 106 4.72 -7.99 -10.14
N ILE A 107 5.86 -8.69 -10.22
CA ILE A 107 6.60 -9.20 -9.04
C ILE A 107 8.08 -8.79 -9.16
N PRO A 108 8.40 -7.50 -9.20
CA PRO A 108 9.76 -7.03 -9.41
C PRO A 108 10.57 -6.88 -8.13
N ASN A 109 11.89 -6.80 -8.29
CA ASN A 109 12.76 -6.26 -7.25
C ASN A 109 12.58 -4.74 -7.19
N MET A 110 12.50 -4.22 -5.95
CA MET A 110 12.47 -2.79 -5.63
C MET A 110 13.71 -2.39 -4.85
N PHE A 111 14.06 -1.10 -4.91
CA PHE A 111 15.30 -0.59 -4.34
C PHE A 111 15.04 0.71 -3.58
N ARG A 112 15.42 0.76 -2.28
CA ARG A 112 15.30 1.96 -1.44
C ARG A 112 16.59 2.24 -0.72
N ALA A 113 17.10 3.47 -0.83
CA ALA A 113 18.35 3.88 -0.20
C ALA A 113 18.22 4.14 1.31
N GLU A 114 17.03 4.03 1.87
CA GLU A 114 16.74 4.21 3.29
C GLU A 114 17.67 3.39 4.21
N ARG A 115 17.76 3.82 5.46
CA ARG A 115 18.51 3.06 6.47
C ARG A 115 17.88 1.70 6.69
N PRO A 116 18.60 0.59 6.47
CA PRO A 116 18.06 -0.76 6.66
C PRO A 116 17.63 -0.98 8.12
N GLN A 117 16.51 -1.66 8.30
CA GLN A 117 15.97 -2.06 9.59
C GLN A 117 15.57 -3.54 9.53
N ARG A 118 15.29 -4.15 10.69
CA ARG A 118 14.77 -5.52 10.73
C ARG A 118 13.47 -5.59 9.90
N GLY A 119 13.44 -6.45 8.87
CA GLY A 119 12.32 -6.59 7.95
C GLY A 119 12.24 -5.53 6.84
N ARG A 120 13.18 -4.54 6.80
CA ARG A 120 13.29 -3.56 5.71
C ARG A 120 14.67 -3.63 5.10
N LEU A 121 14.75 -4.22 3.93
CA LEU A 121 15.96 -4.27 3.12
C LEU A 121 15.99 -3.10 2.12
N ARG A 122 17.18 -2.84 1.57
CA ARG A 122 17.37 -1.89 0.46
C ARG A 122 17.01 -2.47 -0.89
N GLU A 123 17.08 -3.80 -1.01
CA GLU A 123 16.58 -4.57 -2.14
C GLU A 123 15.58 -5.60 -1.65
N PHE A 124 14.38 -5.60 -2.21
CA PHE A 124 13.29 -6.49 -1.82
C PHE A 124 12.36 -6.76 -3.00
N VAL A 125 11.65 -7.89 -2.97
CA VAL A 125 10.60 -8.20 -3.94
C VAL A 125 9.29 -7.64 -3.45
N GLN A 126 8.51 -7.08 -4.37
CA GLN A 126 7.16 -6.60 -4.11
C GLN A 126 6.21 -7.18 -5.15
N TRP A 127 5.08 -7.69 -4.71
CA TRP A 127 3.97 -8.03 -5.58
C TRP A 127 3.01 -6.85 -5.66
N ASN A 128 2.71 -6.42 -6.88
CA ASN A 128 1.76 -5.37 -7.19
C ASN A 128 0.63 -5.95 -8.03
N VAL A 129 -0.60 -5.61 -7.70
CA VAL A 129 -1.81 -5.95 -8.46
C VAL A 129 -2.58 -4.66 -8.67
N ASP A 130 -2.81 -4.29 -9.91
CA ASP A 130 -3.36 -3.00 -10.28
C ASP A 130 -4.55 -3.19 -11.25
N LEU A 131 -5.68 -2.57 -10.91
CA LEU A 131 -6.88 -2.50 -11.73
C LEU A 131 -7.11 -1.05 -12.14
N LEU A 132 -7.06 -0.77 -13.45
CA LEU A 132 -7.16 0.58 -14.01
C LEU A 132 -8.38 0.70 -14.91
N GLY A 133 -9.02 1.87 -14.88
CA GLY A 133 -10.17 2.16 -15.75
C GLY A 133 -11.52 1.69 -15.21
N ALA A 134 -11.56 1.09 -14.01
CA ALA A 134 -12.78 0.86 -13.26
C ALA A 134 -12.64 1.45 -11.86
N GLY A 135 -13.63 2.17 -11.43
CA GLY A 135 -13.74 2.69 -10.07
C GLY A 135 -14.86 2.01 -9.31
N GLY A 136 -14.78 2.08 -7.98
CA GLY A 136 -15.85 1.61 -7.11
C GLY A 136 -15.51 0.35 -6.32
N PRO A 137 -16.44 -0.06 -5.45
CA PRO A 137 -16.24 -1.10 -4.46
C PRO A 137 -16.00 -2.49 -5.07
N GLU A 138 -16.48 -2.72 -6.30
CA GLU A 138 -16.25 -3.97 -7.03
C GLU A 138 -14.76 -4.16 -7.36
N ALA A 139 -14.11 -3.10 -7.86
CA ALA A 139 -12.69 -3.13 -8.22
C ALA A 139 -11.83 -3.32 -6.97
N ASP A 140 -12.15 -2.62 -5.89
CA ASP A 140 -11.46 -2.76 -4.60
C ASP A 140 -11.62 -4.18 -4.04
N ALA A 141 -12.84 -4.73 -4.08
CA ALA A 141 -13.12 -6.08 -3.61
C ALA A 141 -12.34 -7.13 -4.41
N GLU A 142 -12.22 -6.97 -5.71
CA GLU A 142 -11.48 -7.90 -6.58
C GLU A 142 -9.98 -7.92 -6.27
N VAL A 143 -9.36 -6.76 -6.06
CA VAL A 143 -7.94 -6.67 -5.67
C VAL A 143 -7.71 -7.29 -4.29
N ILE A 144 -8.61 -7.03 -3.33
CA ILE A 144 -8.54 -7.62 -1.99
C ILE A 144 -8.70 -9.15 -2.05
N ALA A 145 -9.68 -9.64 -2.82
CA ALA A 145 -9.90 -11.08 -3.00
C ALA A 145 -8.68 -11.76 -3.64
N THR A 146 -8.04 -11.13 -4.61
CA THR A 146 -6.80 -11.64 -5.21
C THR A 146 -5.69 -11.79 -4.17
N ALA A 147 -5.55 -10.82 -3.26
CA ALA A 147 -4.58 -10.90 -2.18
C ALA A 147 -4.90 -12.04 -1.19
N LEU A 148 -6.18 -12.21 -0.84
CA LEU A 148 -6.63 -13.31 0.03
C LEU A 148 -6.39 -14.68 -0.62
N LEU A 149 -6.69 -14.82 -1.90
CA LEU A 149 -6.44 -16.05 -2.66
C LEU A 149 -4.95 -16.44 -2.64
N ALA A 150 -4.05 -15.46 -2.75
CA ALA A 150 -2.61 -15.73 -2.64
C ALA A 150 -2.20 -16.22 -1.26
N LEU A 151 -2.78 -15.66 -0.20
CA LEU A 151 -2.53 -16.10 1.18
C LEU A 151 -3.07 -17.52 1.42
N GLU A 152 -4.26 -17.83 0.91
CA GLU A 152 -4.84 -19.18 0.97
C GLU A 152 -3.94 -20.22 0.26
N ARG A 153 -3.37 -19.89 -0.90
CA ARG A 153 -2.42 -20.74 -1.62
C ARG A 153 -1.12 -21.00 -0.87
N LEU A 154 -0.77 -20.12 0.04
CA LEU A 154 0.34 -20.32 0.97
C LEU A 154 -0.07 -21.13 2.21
N GLY A 155 -1.31 -21.62 2.28
CA GLY A 155 -1.84 -22.40 3.40
C GLY A 155 -2.26 -21.56 4.60
N LEU A 156 -2.36 -20.22 4.46
CA LEU A 156 -2.80 -19.32 5.52
C LEU A 156 -4.33 -19.25 5.57
N THR A 157 -4.86 -19.15 6.76
CA THR A 157 -6.31 -19.11 7.03
C THR A 157 -6.69 -17.86 7.81
N SER A 158 -7.98 -17.67 8.09
CA SER A 158 -8.48 -16.61 8.96
C SER A 158 -7.95 -16.69 10.42
N ARG A 159 -7.32 -17.83 10.80
CA ARG A 159 -6.62 -17.96 12.10
C ARG A 159 -5.23 -17.33 12.08
N ASP A 160 -4.63 -17.21 10.89
CA ASP A 160 -3.24 -16.76 10.70
C ASP A 160 -3.18 -15.30 10.28
N VAL A 161 -4.18 -14.83 9.52
CA VAL A 161 -4.19 -13.49 8.92
C VAL A 161 -5.52 -12.79 9.14
N GLN A 162 -5.44 -11.48 9.31
CA GLN A 162 -6.59 -10.60 9.39
C GLN A 162 -6.40 -9.42 8.43
N VAL A 163 -7.36 -9.23 7.52
CA VAL A 163 -7.40 -8.03 6.65
C VAL A 163 -8.07 -6.89 7.40
N ARG A 164 -7.41 -5.75 7.45
CA ARG A 164 -7.95 -4.51 7.99
C ARG A 164 -8.19 -3.52 6.86
N LEU A 165 -9.43 -3.09 6.71
CA LEU A 165 -9.81 -2.08 5.76
C LEU A 165 -9.80 -0.71 6.40
N SER A 166 -9.33 0.30 5.66
CA SER A 166 -9.48 1.70 6.01
C SER A 166 -10.10 2.43 4.82
N HIS A 167 -11.11 3.25 5.09
CA HIS A 167 -11.81 4.01 4.06
C HIS A 167 -11.53 5.50 4.22
N ARG A 168 -10.72 6.04 3.31
CA ARG A 168 -10.20 7.40 3.42
C ARG A 168 -11.28 8.46 3.48
N GLU A 169 -12.34 8.31 2.69
CA GLU A 169 -13.48 9.26 2.68
C GLU A 169 -14.23 9.24 4.00
N ALA A 170 -14.54 8.07 4.55
CA ALA A 170 -15.20 7.95 5.86
C ALA A 170 -14.35 8.59 6.98
N VAL A 171 -13.03 8.36 6.96
CA VAL A 171 -12.11 8.99 7.92
C VAL A 171 -12.06 10.51 7.72
N ALA A 172 -12.02 11.01 6.49
CA ALA A 172 -12.05 12.45 6.19
C ALA A 172 -13.33 13.09 6.70
N THR A 173 -14.47 12.45 6.45
CA THR A 173 -15.80 12.89 6.92
C THR A 173 -15.86 12.93 8.45
N LEU A 174 -15.36 11.90 9.11
CA LEU A 174 -15.28 11.87 10.58
C LEU A 174 -14.41 13.03 11.10
N LEU A 175 -13.22 13.23 10.53
CA LEU A 175 -12.32 14.32 10.93
C LEU A 175 -12.94 15.70 10.74
N ALA A 176 -13.62 15.92 9.60
CA ALA A 176 -14.32 17.16 9.33
C ALA A 176 -15.44 17.43 10.38
N ARG A 177 -16.22 16.41 10.74
CA ARG A 177 -17.25 16.50 11.80
C ARG A 177 -16.66 16.72 13.20
N LEU A 178 -15.42 16.32 13.40
CA LEU A 178 -14.68 16.60 14.64
C LEU A 178 -13.99 17.97 14.64
N GLY A 179 -14.17 18.77 13.57
CA GLY A 179 -13.69 20.15 13.46
C GLY A 179 -12.30 20.30 12.83
N ILE A 180 -11.78 19.26 12.17
CA ILE A 180 -10.50 19.36 11.44
C ILE A 180 -10.73 20.04 10.08
N PRO A 181 -10.07 21.18 9.81
CA PRO A 181 -10.15 21.85 8.52
C PRO A 181 -9.52 21.01 7.39
N ALA A 182 -10.04 21.18 6.17
CA ALA A 182 -9.60 20.41 4.99
C ALA A 182 -8.08 20.51 4.73
N GLU A 183 -7.49 21.68 4.95
CA GLU A 183 -6.05 21.92 4.82
C GLU A 183 -5.19 21.16 5.84
N THR A 184 -5.79 20.72 6.96
CA THR A 184 -5.11 19.99 8.03
C THR A 184 -5.25 18.47 7.86
N LEU A 185 -6.17 17.99 7.00
CA LEU A 185 -6.41 16.57 6.77
C LEU A 185 -5.15 15.74 6.49
N PRO A 186 -4.18 16.19 5.65
CA PRO A 186 -2.96 15.41 5.41
C PRO A 186 -2.18 15.11 6.69
N LYS A 187 -2.05 16.08 7.58
CA LYS A 187 -1.38 15.91 8.89
C LYS A 187 -2.17 15.00 9.83
N ALA A 188 -3.49 15.10 9.79
CA ALA A 188 -4.36 14.24 10.59
C ALA A 188 -4.27 12.76 10.13
N PHE A 189 -4.22 12.49 8.83
CA PHE A 189 -3.98 11.15 8.30
C PHE A 189 -2.61 10.62 8.71
N GLU A 190 -1.55 11.41 8.58
CA GLU A 190 -0.21 11.01 9.02
C GLU A 190 -0.17 10.65 10.52
N LEU A 191 -0.88 11.41 11.34
CA LEU A 191 -1.00 11.13 12.77
C LEU A 191 -1.73 9.80 13.03
N LEU A 192 -2.83 9.54 12.31
CA LEU A 192 -3.58 8.28 12.41
C LEU A 192 -2.75 7.08 11.99
N ASP A 193 -1.99 7.16 10.91
CA ASP A 193 -1.11 6.10 10.43
C ASP A 193 -0.03 5.71 11.47
N ARG A 194 0.37 6.67 12.28
CA ARG A 194 1.35 6.46 13.36
C ARG A 194 0.74 6.05 14.70
N ARG A 195 -0.59 6.09 14.84
CA ARG A 195 -1.28 5.87 16.10
C ARG A 195 -0.88 4.56 16.78
N ALA A 196 -0.88 3.46 16.04
CA ALA A 196 -0.55 2.14 16.59
C ALA A 196 0.91 2.01 17.08
N LYS A 197 1.78 2.94 16.69
CA LYS A 197 3.22 2.96 17.03
C LYS A 197 3.56 4.04 18.06
N MET A 198 2.57 4.70 18.62
CA MET A 198 2.71 5.88 19.47
C MET A 198 2.00 5.67 20.81
N PRO A 199 2.58 6.12 21.95
CA PRO A 199 1.87 6.13 23.23
C PRO A 199 0.57 6.95 23.16
N PRO A 200 -0.52 6.53 23.80
CA PRO A 200 -1.81 7.23 23.75
C PRO A 200 -1.73 8.72 24.17
N ALA A 201 -0.90 9.05 25.15
CA ALA A 201 -0.70 10.42 25.60
C ALA A 201 -0.06 11.31 24.51
N ASP A 202 0.90 10.78 23.76
CA ASP A 202 1.53 11.49 22.64
C ASP A 202 0.56 11.68 21.47
N PHE A 203 -0.27 10.66 21.21
CA PHE A 203 -1.33 10.77 20.20
C PHE A 203 -2.31 11.89 20.58
N ALA A 204 -2.81 11.90 21.81
CA ALA A 204 -3.74 12.91 22.30
C ALA A 204 -3.15 14.33 22.22
N ARG A 205 -1.90 14.50 22.65
CA ARG A 205 -1.20 15.80 22.56
C ARG A 205 -1.09 16.28 21.11
N LYS A 206 -0.61 15.44 20.21
CA LYS A 206 -0.46 15.79 18.79
C LYS A 206 -1.81 16.05 18.10
N ALA A 207 -2.84 15.31 18.45
CA ALA A 207 -4.20 15.54 17.96
C ALA A 207 -4.74 16.91 18.44
N GLY A 208 -4.46 17.27 19.68
CA GLY A 208 -4.76 18.61 20.21
C GLY A 208 -4.02 19.73 19.46
N GLU A 209 -2.76 19.52 19.07
CA GLU A 209 -1.98 20.46 18.25
C GLU A 209 -2.60 20.69 16.86
N LEU A 210 -3.38 19.70 16.35
CA LEU A 210 -4.15 19.81 15.11
C LEU A 210 -5.53 20.47 15.30
N GLY A 211 -5.88 20.86 16.53
CA GLY A 211 -7.14 21.53 16.85
C GLY A 211 -8.25 20.61 17.34
N LEU A 212 -8.00 19.30 17.57
CA LEU A 212 -8.98 18.40 18.14
C LEU A 212 -9.17 18.64 19.64
N SER A 213 -10.43 18.75 20.09
CA SER A 213 -10.77 18.77 21.51
C SER A 213 -10.51 17.39 22.14
N ALA A 214 -10.42 17.32 23.47
CA ALA A 214 -10.25 16.06 24.18
C ALA A 214 -11.38 15.05 23.88
N ASP A 215 -12.63 15.52 23.74
CA ASP A 215 -13.76 14.69 23.36
C ASP A 215 -13.60 14.17 21.91
N ALA A 216 -13.21 15.04 20.97
CA ALA A 216 -12.96 14.64 19.60
C ALA A 216 -11.83 13.60 19.48
N VAL A 217 -10.76 13.77 20.28
CA VAL A 217 -9.68 12.77 20.36
C VAL A 217 -10.19 11.43 20.88
N ALA A 218 -11.01 11.43 21.94
CA ALA A 218 -11.59 10.21 22.49
C ALA A 218 -12.50 9.49 21.48
N ARG A 219 -13.32 10.24 20.72
CA ARG A 219 -14.19 9.70 19.66
C ARG A 219 -13.37 9.13 18.50
N LEU A 220 -12.35 9.85 18.07
CA LEU A 220 -11.45 9.38 17.02
C LEU A 220 -10.70 8.12 17.44
N ASP A 221 -10.23 8.07 18.68
CA ASP A 221 -9.56 6.92 19.26
C ASP A 221 -10.49 5.70 19.36
N ALA A 222 -11.74 5.91 19.74
CA ALA A 222 -12.75 4.86 19.77
C ALA A 222 -13.05 4.31 18.36
N ALA A 223 -13.19 5.18 17.37
CA ALA A 223 -13.47 4.79 15.99
C ALA A 223 -12.27 4.07 15.32
N ALA A 224 -11.05 4.56 15.57
CA ALA A 224 -9.83 3.99 14.96
C ALA A 224 -9.24 2.82 15.77
N GLY A 225 -9.61 2.67 17.04
CA GLY A 225 -9.01 1.73 17.98
C GLY A 225 -9.61 0.33 17.95
N ARG A 226 -10.83 0.17 17.49
CA ARG A 226 -11.53 -1.12 17.47
C ARG A 226 -11.85 -1.52 16.03
N PRO A 227 -11.30 -2.64 15.53
CA PRO A 227 -11.75 -3.20 14.28
C PRO A 227 -13.24 -3.53 14.36
N ILE A 228 -14.01 -3.09 13.39
CA ILE A 228 -15.43 -3.45 13.24
C ILE A 228 -15.45 -4.70 12.38
N PRO A 229 -16.04 -5.83 12.85
CA PRO A 229 -16.14 -7.04 12.04
C PRO A 229 -16.91 -6.78 10.72
N LEU A 230 -16.47 -7.39 9.64
CA LEU A 230 -17.12 -7.26 8.33
C LEU A 230 -18.56 -7.80 8.37
N SER A 231 -18.87 -8.72 9.29
CA SER A 231 -20.21 -9.30 9.52
C SER A 231 -21.21 -8.37 10.22
N GLU A 232 -20.75 -7.23 10.78
CA GLU A 232 -21.66 -6.30 11.46
C GLU A 232 -22.63 -5.65 10.47
N THR A 233 -23.81 -5.29 10.96
CA THR A 233 -24.84 -4.64 10.15
C THR A 233 -24.48 -3.19 9.81
N PRO A 234 -24.99 -2.61 8.70
CA PRO A 234 -24.69 -1.23 8.28
C PRO A 234 -24.93 -0.20 9.40
N ASP A 235 -26.06 -0.32 10.12
CA ASP A 235 -26.40 0.57 11.24
C ASP A 235 -25.38 0.51 12.37
N ARG A 236 -24.84 -0.67 12.69
CA ARG A 236 -23.78 -0.83 13.70
C ARG A 236 -22.45 -0.28 13.24
N VAL A 237 -22.10 -0.44 11.96
CA VAL A 237 -20.92 0.20 11.38
C VAL A 237 -21.05 1.73 11.45
N ALA A 238 -22.19 2.26 11.07
CA ALA A 238 -22.49 3.69 11.13
C ALA A 238 -22.41 4.25 12.56
N ALA A 239 -23.01 3.54 13.51
CA ALA A 239 -22.96 3.91 14.91
C ALA A 239 -21.54 3.90 15.50
N ALA A 240 -20.75 2.86 15.17
CA ALA A 240 -19.36 2.73 15.63
C ALA A 240 -18.45 3.83 15.07
N LEU A 241 -18.69 4.28 13.85
CA LEU A 241 -17.97 5.38 13.21
C LEU A 241 -18.55 6.75 13.56
N SER A 242 -19.71 6.81 14.22
CA SER A 242 -20.45 8.05 14.49
C SER A 242 -20.78 8.85 13.23
N LEU A 243 -21.08 8.13 12.14
CA LEU A 243 -21.44 8.68 10.83
C LEU A 243 -22.79 8.10 10.36
N PRO A 244 -23.61 8.85 9.63
CA PRO A 244 -24.82 8.29 9.02
C PRO A 244 -24.43 7.31 7.87
N GLU A 245 -25.28 6.32 7.62
CA GLU A 245 -25.05 5.33 6.54
C GLU A 245 -24.88 5.98 5.17
N SER A 246 -25.57 7.10 4.92
CA SER A 246 -25.46 7.85 3.66
C SER A 246 -24.06 8.37 3.36
N GLU A 247 -23.25 8.61 4.40
CA GLU A 247 -21.84 9.04 4.27
C GLU A 247 -20.87 7.85 4.24
N LEU A 248 -21.38 6.63 4.35
CA LEU A 248 -20.62 5.38 4.33
C LEU A 248 -20.97 4.49 3.13
N SER A 249 -21.75 4.98 2.17
CA SER A 249 -22.28 4.19 1.06
C SER A 249 -21.20 3.39 0.32
N SER A 250 -20.07 4.01 0.01
CA SER A 250 -18.93 3.36 -0.67
C SER A 250 -18.29 2.26 0.20
N LEU A 251 -18.11 2.52 1.50
CA LEU A 251 -17.58 1.53 2.45
C LEU A 251 -18.54 0.35 2.64
N LEU A 252 -19.85 0.64 2.75
CA LEU A 252 -20.87 -0.38 2.94
C LEU A 252 -21.01 -1.25 1.68
N ALA A 253 -20.96 -0.65 0.49
CA ALA A 253 -20.95 -1.39 -0.77
C ALA A 253 -19.71 -2.30 -0.89
N LEU A 254 -18.51 -1.82 -0.54
CA LEU A 254 -17.30 -2.67 -0.48
C LEU A 254 -17.48 -3.83 0.49
N ARG A 255 -18.03 -3.55 1.68
CA ARG A 255 -18.36 -4.58 2.67
C ARG A 255 -19.27 -5.66 2.10
N GLU A 256 -20.37 -5.28 1.44
CA GLU A 256 -21.31 -6.23 0.83
C GLU A 256 -20.62 -7.12 -0.21
N ARG A 257 -19.76 -6.54 -1.05
CA ARG A 257 -18.99 -7.31 -2.05
C ARG A 257 -18.05 -8.32 -1.40
N LEU A 258 -17.31 -7.90 -0.37
CA LEU A 258 -16.40 -8.80 0.34
C LEU A 258 -17.14 -9.91 1.09
N VAL A 259 -18.29 -9.63 1.69
CA VAL A 259 -19.12 -10.66 2.33
C VAL A 259 -19.64 -11.67 1.30
N ALA A 260 -19.99 -11.21 0.09
CA ALA A 260 -20.47 -12.09 -0.99
C ALA A 260 -19.37 -12.99 -1.58
N LEU A 261 -18.10 -12.60 -1.42
CA LEU A 261 -16.96 -13.40 -1.87
C LEU A 261 -16.52 -14.48 -0.85
N GLY A 262 -17.06 -14.47 0.37
CA GLY A 262 -16.72 -15.40 1.47
C GLY A 262 -15.63 -14.84 2.35
#